data_09dbc5d7fdea4158812c8455faec7bc3
#
_entry.id   09dbc5d7fdea4158812c8455faec7bc3
#
_cell.length_a   1.000
_cell.length_b   1.000
_cell.length_c   1.000
_cell.angle_alpha   90.00
_cell.angle_beta   90.00
_cell.angle_gamma   90.00
#
_symmetry.space_group_name_H-M   'P 1'
#
loop_
_entity.id
_entity.type
_entity.pdbx_description
1 polymer ?
#
loop_
_entity_poly.entity_id
_entity_poly.type
_entity_poly.pdbx_seq_one_letter_code
_entity_poly.pdbx_strand_id
1 'polypeptide(L)'
;LHLAMGKIGKPGSGPFSLTGQPNAMGGREVGGMANLLSAHRELANATHRAEVTALWGVESVPDKPGKTAVEMFDAVAKGEIKCLWIACTNPAQSMPDQNLIRAALESAELVVVQECFANTDTVDYADVLLPATTWGEKDGTVTNSERRISLVRPAISAPGEARHDWQ
;
A
#
# COMPACT_ATOMS: atom_id res chain seq x y z
N LEU A 1 -19.13 19.84 -9.90
CA LEU A 1 -19.30 21.14 -9.24
C LEU A 1 -18.28 22.16 -9.74
N HIS A 2 -16.96 21.93 -9.63
CA HIS A 2 -15.93 22.88 -10.04
C HIS A 2 -16.02 23.28 -11.54
N LEU A 3 -16.33 22.32 -12.41
CA LEU A 3 -16.54 22.59 -13.83
C LEU A 3 -17.76 23.50 -14.03
N ALA A 4 -18.91 23.17 -13.43
CA ALA A 4 -20.13 23.95 -13.53
C ALA A 4 -19.99 25.37 -12.98
N MET A 5 -19.16 25.56 -11.96
CA MET A 5 -18.88 26.85 -11.33
C MET A 5 -17.74 27.62 -12.00
N GLY A 6 -17.14 27.09 -13.08
CA GLY A 6 -16.02 27.71 -13.77
C GLY A 6 -14.78 27.91 -12.89
N LYS A 7 -14.50 26.99 -11.98
CA LYS A 7 -13.41 27.10 -11.00
C LYS A 7 -12.11 26.41 -11.41
N ILE A 8 -12.13 25.61 -12.49
CA ILE A 8 -10.94 24.92 -12.98
C ILE A 8 -9.99 25.93 -13.64
N GLY A 9 -8.71 25.85 -13.32
CA GLY A 9 -7.67 26.71 -13.86
C GLY A 9 -7.63 28.15 -13.31
N LYS A 10 -8.39 28.43 -12.23
CA LYS A 10 -8.33 29.73 -11.54
C LYS A 10 -7.45 29.63 -10.30
N PRO A 11 -6.55 30.61 -10.05
CA PRO A 11 -5.74 30.65 -8.82
C PRO A 11 -6.62 30.57 -7.57
N GLY A 12 -6.20 29.74 -6.60
CA GLY A 12 -6.92 29.56 -5.33
C GLY A 12 -8.24 28.82 -5.44
N SER A 13 -8.57 28.21 -6.58
CA SER A 13 -9.79 27.43 -6.74
C SER A 13 -9.61 26.24 -7.68
N GLY A 14 -10.53 25.28 -7.63
CA GLY A 14 -10.50 24.08 -8.44
C GLY A 14 -10.60 22.79 -7.62
N PRO A 15 -10.65 21.62 -8.28
CA PRO A 15 -10.61 20.35 -7.59
C PRO A 15 -9.22 20.13 -6.98
N PHE A 16 -9.21 19.67 -5.75
CA PHE A 16 -7.98 19.34 -5.04
C PHE A 16 -8.14 17.94 -4.42
N SER A 17 -7.17 17.06 -4.66
CA SER A 17 -7.12 15.74 -4.06
C SER A 17 -6.20 15.76 -2.85
N LEU A 18 -6.77 15.60 -1.68
CA LEU A 18 -6.00 15.45 -0.45
C LEU A 18 -5.66 13.97 -0.26
N THR A 19 -4.43 13.62 -0.55
CA THR A 19 -3.93 12.25 -0.36
C THR A 19 -3.83 11.93 1.13
N GLY A 20 -4.46 10.82 1.56
CA GLY A 20 -4.48 10.42 2.97
C GLY A 20 -3.17 9.77 3.43
N GLN A 21 -2.49 9.06 2.55
CA GLN A 21 -1.25 8.35 2.89
C GLN A 21 -0.09 9.34 3.01
N PRO A 22 0.59 9.38 4.17
CA PRO A 22 1.62 10.40 4.43
C PRO A 22 2.84 10.33 3.52
N ASN A 23 3.17 9.16 2.99
CA ASN A 23 4.29 8.96 2.08
C ASN A 23 3.86 8.48 0.69
N ALA A 24 2.72 8.91 0.19
CA ALA A 24 2.22 8.49 -1.12
C ALA A 24 3.19 8.82 -2.26
N MET A 25 3.85 9.97 -2.21
CA MET A 25 4.87 10.32 -3.21
C MET A 25 6.07 9.39 -3.13
N GLY A 26 6.59 9.12 -1.94
CA GLY A 26 7.71 8.18 -1.73
C GLY A 26 7.35 6.76 -2.17
N GLY A 27 6.16 6.30 -1.86
CA GLY A 27 5.65 5.01 -2.33
C GLY A 27 5.67 4.89 -3.86
N ARG A 28 5.26 5.94 -4.57
CA ARG A 28 5.32 5.98 -6.05
C ARG A 28 6.74 6.01 -6.59
N GLU A 29 7.66 6.72 -5.93
CA GLU A 29 9.07 6.78 -6.35
C GLU A 29 9.74 5.40 -6.31
N VAL A 30 9.33 4.53 -5.40
CA VAL A 30 9.88 3.16 -5.28
C VAL A 30 9.04 2.09 -6.00
N GLY A 31 7.98 2.48 -6.70
CA GLY A 31 7.14 1.56 -7.45
C GLY A 31 5.99 0.94 -6.65
N GLY A 32 5.54 1.59 -5.58
CA GLY A 32 4.42 1.13 -4.74
C GLY A 32 3.03 1.29 -5.38
N MET A 33 2.92 0.98 -6.66
CA MET A 33 1.67 0.99 -7.44
C MET A 33 1.57 -0.28 -8.26
N ALA A 34 0.36 -0.80 -8.44
CA ALA A 34 0.12 -2.07 -9.14
C ALA A 34 0.68 -2.14 -10.58
N ASN A 35 0.82 -1.00 -11.24
CA ASN A 35 1.24 -0.89 -12.64
C ASN A 35 2.58 -0.17 -12.86
N LEU A 36 3.30 0.16 -11.79
CA LEU A 36 4.56 0.91 -11.86
C LEU A 36 5.70 0.14 -11.19
N LEU A 37 6.89 0.38 -11.71
CA LEU A 37 8.18 0.02 -11.12
C LEU A 37 8.85 1.27 -10.54
N SER A 38 10.01 1.11 -9.90
CA SER A 38 10.79 2.21 -9.31
C SER A 38 11.00 3.34 -10.30
N ALA A 39 11.03 4.57 -9.78
CA ALA A 39 11.22 5.82 -10.52
C ALA A 39 10.21 5.99 -11.67
N HIS A 40 8.94 5.66 -11.39
CA HIS A 40 7.81 5.78 -12.33
C HIS A 40 7.96 4.98 -13.64
N ARG A 41 8.76 3.92 -13.62
CA ARG A 41 8.90 3.02 -14.76
C ARG A 41 7.65 2.15 -14.92
N GLU A 42 7.29 1.87 -16.16
CA GLU A 42 6.08 1.13 -16.51
C GLU A 42 6.36 -0.37 -16.67
N LEU A 43 5.52 -1.22 -16.10
CA LEU A 43 5.59 -2.67 -16.25
C LEU A 43 5.49 -3.12 -17.72
N ALA A 44 4.66 -2.47 -18.51
CA ALA A 44 4.46 -2.82 -19.93
C ALA A 44 5.69 -2.53 -20.82
N ASN A 45 6.59 -1.63 -20.39
CA ASN A 45 7.73 -1.19 -21.18
C ASN A 45 8.93 -2.11 -20.94
N ALA A 46 9.37 -2.83 -21.98
CA ALA A 46 10.48 -3.78 -21.89
C ALA A 46 11.82 -3.14 -21.49
N THR A 47 12.10 -1.92 -21.95
CA THR A 47 13.32 -1.18 -21.59
C THR A 47 13.28 -0.82 -20.09
N HIS A 48 12.17 -0.33 -19.61
CA HIS A 48 11.98 -0.01 -18.18
C HIS A 48 12.15 -1.26 -17.30
N ARG A 49 11.60 -2.41 -17.72
CA ARG A 49 11.80 -3.67 -17.00
C ARG A 49 13.26 -4.08 -16.95
N ALA A 50 13.96 -4.00 -18.09
CA ALA A 50 15.39 -4.34 -18.15
C ALA A 50 16.24 -3.46 -17.23
N GLU A 51 15.97 -2.15 -17.17
CA GLU A 51 16.65 -1.23 -16.27
C GLU A 51 16.43 -1.58 -14.79
N VAL A 52 15.17 -1.87 -14.41
CA VAL A 52 14.84 -2.23 -13.04
C VAL A 52 15.39 -3.60 -12.67
N THR A 53 15.32 -4.56 -13.57
CA THR A 53 15.92 -5.90 -13.39
C THR A 53 17.41 -5.80 -13.10
N ALA A 54 18.13 -4.98 -13.87
CA ALA A 54 19.55 -4.74 -13.65
C ALA A 54 19.83 -4.03 -12.32
N LEU A 55 18.99 -3.02 -11.96
CA LEU A 55 19.13 -2.28 -10.71
C LEU A 55 18.91 -3.16 -9.48
N TRP A 56 17.90 -4.03 -9.52
CA TRP A 56 17.55 -4.91 -8.39
C TRP A 56 18.38 -6.19 -8.34
N GLY A 57 19.14 -6.50 -9.40
CA GLY A 57 19.94 -7.72 -9.48
C GLY A 57 19.09 -8.99 -9.54
N VAL A 58 17.89 -8.93 -10.14
CA VAL A 58 16.98 -10.06 -10.31
C VAL A 58 16.94 -10.52 -11.76
N GLU A 59 16.50 -11.75 -11.99
CA GLU A 59 16.44 -12.31 -13.35
C GLU A 59 15.34 -11.66 -14.21
N SER A 60 14.20 -11.35 -13.58
CA SER A 60 13.07 -10.73 -14.29
C SER A 60 12.15 -10.00 -13.31
N VAL A 61 11.35 -9.10 -13.85
CA VAL A 61 10.19 -8.49 -13.20
C VAL A 61 8.93 -8.76 -14.02
N PRO A 62 7.73 -8.77 -13.42
CA PRO A 62 6.49 -8.98 -14.16
C PRO A 62 6.31 -7.98 -15.29
N ASP A 63 5.68 -8.42 -16.38
CA ASP A 63 5.35 -7.57 -17.53
C ASP A 63 3.90 -7.06 -17.51
N LYS A 64 3.11 -7.53 -16.56
CA LYS A 64 1.70 -7.18 -16.35
C LYS A 64 1.42 -6.97 -14.87
N PRO A 65 0.46 -6.07 -14.54
CA PRO A 65 -0.04 -5.95 -13.18
C PRO A 65 -0.67 -7.26 -12.69
N GLY A 66 -0.63 -7.47 -11.38
CA GLY A 66 -1.39 -8.52 -10.73
C GLY A 66 -2.89 -8.23 -10.72
N LYS A 67 -3.63 -9.01 -9.95
CA LYS A 67 -5.08 -8.80 -9.73
C LYS A 67 -5.32 -7.48 -9.00
N THR A 68 -6.45 -6.84 -9.29
CA THR A 68 -6.95 -5.72 -8.48
C THR A 68 -7.32 -6.19 -7.07
N ALA A 69 -7.48 -5.28 -6.13
CA ALA A 69 -7.83 -5.66 -4.76
C ALA A 69 -9.12 -6.50 -4.69
N VAL A 70 -10.15 -6.13 -5.44
CA VAL A 70 -11.41 -6.90 -5.48
C VAL A 70 -11.20 -8.28 -6.08
N GLU A 71 -10.52 -8.38 -7.23
CA GLU A 71 -10.20 -9.65 -7.88
C GLU A 71 -9.31 -10.55 -7.01
N MET A 72 -8.44 -9.95 -6.19
CA MET A 72 -7.57 -10.68 -5.27
C MET A 72 -8.39 -11.42 -4.21
N PHE A 73 -9.35 -10.74 -3.55
CA PHE A 73 -10.22 -11.37 -2.56
C PHE A 73 -11.17 -12.40 -3.19
N ASP A 74 -11.68 -12.15 -4.40
CA ASP A 74 -12.43 -13.16 -5.16
C ASP A 74 -11.59 -14.41 -5.45
N ALA A 75 -10.31 -14.24 -5.80
CA ALA A 75 -9.38 -15.33 -6.03
C ALA A 75 -9.03 -16.10 -4.74
N VAL A 76 -8.95 -15.42 -3.59
CA VAL A 76 -8.81 -16.07 -2.28
C VAL A 76 -10.03 -16.93 -1.98
N ALA A 77 -11.23 -16.37 -2.12
CA ALA A 77 -12.48 -17.11 -1.89
C ALA A 77 -12.64 -18.34 -2.80
N LYS A 78 -12.01 -18.34 -3.97
CA LYS A 78 -11.94 -19.46 -4.91
C LYS A 78 -10.78 -20.44 -4.65
N GLY A 79 -9.92 -20.16 -3.67
CA GLY A 79 -8.74 -20.97 -3.37
C GLY A 79 -7.58 -20.85 -4.36
N GLU A 80 -7.63 -19.87 -5.29
CA GLU A 80 -6.54 -19.58 -6.23
C GLU A 80 -5.37 -18.88 -5.53
N ILE A 81 -5.67 -18.03 -4.55
CA ILE A 81 -4.70 -17.39 -3.65
C ILE A 81 -4.90 -17.99 -2.26
N LYS A 82 -3.84 -18.48 -1.68
CA LYS A 82 -3.86 -19.22 -0.41
C LYS A 82 -3.38 -18.41 0.77
N CYS A 83 -2.48 -17.46 0.51
CA CYS A 83 -1.85 -16.65 1.54
C CYS A 83 -2.03 -15.17 1.22
N LEU A 84 -2.38 -14.38 2.23
CA LEU A 84 -2.48 -12.92 2.16
C LEU A 84 -1.50 -12.28 3.15
N TRP A 85 -0.81 -11.25 2.68
CA TRP A 85 -0.11 -10.31 3.56
C TRP A 85 -0.75 -8.94 3.41
N ILE A 86 -1.37 -8.46 4.47
CA ILE A 86 -2.13 -7.22 4.53
C ILE A 86 -1.35 -6.23 5.39
N ALA A 87 -0.95 -5.11 4.80
CA ALA A 87 -0.16 -4.09 5.49
C ALA A 87 -0.85 -2.73 5.42
N CYS A 88 -0.98 -2.06 6.56
CA CYS A 88 -1.45 -0.68 6.68
C CYS A 88 -2.85 -0.41 6.10
N THR A 89 -3.71 -1.42 6.02
CA THR A 89 -5.10 -1.29 5.54
C THR A 89 -6.02 -2.27 6.25
N ASN A 90 -7.31 -1.96 6.31
CA ASN A 90 -8.33 -2.76 6.98
C ASN A 90 -9.42 -3.20 5.99
N PRO A 91 -9.15 -4.20 5.14
CA PRO A 91 -10.08 -4.66 4.10
C PRO A 91 -11.41 -5.17 4.65
N ALA A 92 -11.44 -5.79 5.84
CA ALA A 92 -12.68 -6.22 6.50
C ALA A 92 -13.62 -5.06 6.87
N GLN A 93 -13.19 -3.79 6.71
CA GLN A 93 -13.99 -2.60 6.87
C GLN A 93 -14.11 -1.78 5.57
N SER A 94 -13.00 -1.62 4.84
CA SER A 94 -12.90 -0.63 3.75
C SER A 94 -13.23 -1.17 2.36
N MET A 95 -13.21 -2.48 2.16
CA MET A 95 -13.50 -3.08 0.86
C MET A 95 -15.00 -3.19 0.60
N PRO A 96 -15.45 -3.15 -0.68
CA PRO A 96 -16.84 -3.47 -1.03
C PRO A 96 -17.13 -4.95 -0.79
N ASP A 97 -18.42 -5.29 -0.71
CA ASP A 97 -18.90 -6.66 -0.50
C ASP A 97 -18.24 -7.36 0.70
N GLN A 98 -18.57 -6.88 1.88
CA GLN A 98 -17.98 -7.37 3.13
C GLN A 98 -18.23 -8.86 3.40
N ASN A 99 -19.31 -9.43 2.84
CA ASN A 99 -19.57 -10.88 2.97
C ASN A 99 -18.50 -11.68 2.19
N LEU A 100 -18.17 -11.27 0.98
CA LEU A 100 -17.09 -11.88 0.19
C LEU A 100 -15.73 -11.71 0.87
N ILE A 101 -15.43 -10.51 1.38
CA ILE A 101 -14.15 -10.22 2.03
C ILE A 101 -13.94 -11.09 3.26
N ARG A 102 -14.94 -11.17 4.13
CA ARG A 102 -14.88 -11.99 5.35
C ARG A 102 -14.75 -13.47 5.03
N ALA A 103 -15.55 -13.97 4.09
CA ALA A 103 -15.44 -15.36 3.63
C ALA A 103 -14.07 -15.68 3.01
N ALA A 104 -13.48 -14.75 2.26
CA ALA A 104 -12.13 -14.89 1.71
C ALA A 104 -11.08 -14.97 2.82
N LEU A 105 -11.14 -14.07 3.81
CA LEU A 105 -10.21 -14.06 4.94
C LEU A 105 -10.33 -15.35 5.78
N GLU A 106 -11.54 -15.84 6.01
CA GLU A 106 -11.79 -17.11 6.72
C GLU A 106 -11.29 -18.34 5.96
N SER A 107 -11.30 -18.30 4.63
CA SER A 107 -10.89 -19.43 3.78
C SER A 107 -9.41 -19.46 3.42
N ALA A 108 -8.68 -18.38 3.64
CA ALA A 108 -7.25 -18.29 3.36
C ALA A 108 -6.46 -19.28 4.23
N GLU A 109 -5.43 -19.91 3.65
CA GLU A 109 -4.55 -20.83 4.41
C GLU A 109 -3.61 -20.08 5.38
N LEU A 110 -3.30 -18.80 5.08
CA LEU A 110 -2.47 -17.94 5.92
C LEU A 110 -2.83 -16.48 5.70
N VAL A 111 -3.15 -15.78 6.78
CA VAL A 111 -3.36 -14.33 6.80
C VAL A 111 -2.33 -13.68 7.72
N VAL A 112 -1.42 -12.91 7.14
CA VAL A 112 -0.47 -12.08 7.86
C VAL A 112 -0.96 -10.65 7.84
N VAL A 113 -1.13 -10.04 9.02
CA VAL A 113 -1.55 -8.64 9.14
C VAL A 113 -0.43 -7.83 9.79
N GLN A 114 -0.01 -6.78 9.10
CA GLN A 114 0.96 -5.80 9.59
C GLN A 114 0.22 -4.51 9.91
N GLU A 115 0.02 -4.23 11.21
CA GLU A 115 -0.89 -3.17 11.66
C GLU A 115 -0.40 -2.55 12.98
N CYS A 116 -0.63 -1.25 13.14
CA CYS A 116 -0.31 -0.53 14.38
C CYS A 116 -1.42 -0.60 15.45
N PHE A 117 -2.61 -1.04 15.09
CA PHE A 117 -3.75 -1.21 16.00
C PHE A 117 -4.13 -2.68 16.11
N ALA A 118 -4.19 -3.19 17.33
CA ALA A 118 -4.49 -4.59 17.60
C ALA A 118 -5.99 -4.95 17.51
N ASN A 119 -6.87 -3.99 17.27
CA ASN A 119 -8.32 -4.15 17.35
C ASN A 119 -9.04 -3.70 16.07
N THR A 120 -8.44 -3.91 14.91
CA THR A 120 -9.10 -3.68 13.62
C THR A 120 -9.86 -4.93 13.18
N ASP A 121 -10.95 -4.78 12.43
CA ASP A 121 -11.76 -5.92 11.96
C ASP A 121 -10.95 -6.96 11.18
N THR A 122 -9.91 -6.53 10.46
CA THR A 122 -9.04 -7.45 9.70
C THR A 122 -8.12 -8.26 10.61
N VAL A 123 -7.71 -7.72 11.75
CA VAL A 123 -6.85 -8.42 12.72
C VAL A 123 -7.54 -9.65 13.30
N ASP A 124 -8.87 -9.64 13.40
CA ASP A 124 -9.65 -10.80 13.89
C ASP A 124 -9.49 -12.06 13.01
N TYR A 125 -9.03 -11.90 11.78
CA TYR A 125 -8.75 -12.99 10.82
C TYR A 125 -7.27 -13.35 10.69
N ALA A 126 -6.40 -12.68 11.44
CA ALA A 126 -4.95 -12.86 11.29
C ALA A 126 -4.46 -14.15 11.96
N ASP A 127 -3.76 -15.00 11.21
CA ASP A 127 -2.95 -16.08 11.77
C ASP A 127 -1.65 -15.55 12.39
N VAL A 128 -1.11 -14.49 11.78
CA VAL A 128 0.11 -13.79 12.26
C VAL A 128 -0.15 -12.28 12.28
N LEU A 129 0.01 -11.68 13.45
CA LEU A 129 0.00 -10.23 13.62
C LEU A 129 1.43 -9.72 13.78
N LEU A 130 1.84 -8.82 12.88
CA LEU A 130 3.11 -8.10 12.95
C LEU A 130 2.83 -6.67 13.43
N PRO A 131 3.10 -6.37 14.70
CA PRO A 131 2.82 -5.03 15.22
C PRO A 131 3.75 -3.99 14.60
N ALA A 132 3.16 -2.94 14.04
CA ALA A 132 3.86 -1.85 13.38
C ALA A 132 3.88 -0.58 14.23
N THR A 133 4.92 0.24 14.07
CA THR A 133 5.05 1.52 14.76
C THR A 133 4.16 2.59 14.16
N THR A 134 3.78 3.57 14.98
CA THR A 134 3.10 4.80 14.57
C THR A 134 4.08 5.95 14.32
N TRP A 135 3.57 7.13 13.91
CA TRP A 135 4.40 8.25 13.47
C TRP A 135 5.38 8.79 14.52
N GLY A 136 5.01 8.80 15.78
CA GLY A 136 5.90 9.23 16.87
C GLY A 136 7.05 8.29 17.14
N GLU A 137 6.97 7.06 16.64
CA GLU A 137 7.86 5.94 16.90
C GLU A 137 8.71 5.55 15.69
N LYS A 138 8.34 6.03 14.47
CA LYS A 138 8.98 5.63 13.20
C LYS A 138 10.29 6.33 12.93
N ASP A 139 11.19 5.64 12.26
CA ASP A 139 12.27 6.25 11.50
C ASP A 139 12.14 5.90 10.01
N GLY A 140 12.87 6.60 9.17
CA GLY A 140 12.87 6.41 7.73
C GLY A 140 12.83 7.71 6.96
N THR A 141 12.24 7.69 5.77
CA THR A 141 12.11 8.88 4.91
C THR A 141 10.71 9.02 4.38
N VAL A 142 10.29 10.26 4.17
CA VAL A 142 9.06 10.62 3.47
C VAL A 142 9.35 11.60 2.34
N THR A 143 8.60 11.50 1.25
CA THR A 143 8.74 12.40 0.10
C THR A 143 7.45 13.21 -0.07
N ASN A 144 7.57 14.52 -0.15
CA ASN A 144 6.43 15.43 -0.34
C ASN A 144 6.13 15.72 -1.83
N SER A 145 5.15 16.58 -2.10
CA SER A 145 4.73 16.95 -3.46
C SER A 145 5.81 17.72 -4.24
N GLU A 146 6.73 18.41 -3.56
CA GLU A 146 7.91 19.02 -4.17
C GLU A 146 8.99 18.01 -4.53
N ARG A 147 8.78 16.74 -4.21
CA ARG A 147 9.76 15.66 -4.32
C ARG A 147 10.97 15.82 -3.40
N ARG A 148 10.78 16.56 -2.33
CA ARG A 148 11.77 16.70 -1.26
C ARG A 148 11.68 15.48 -0.34
N ILE A 149 12.81 14.82 -0.13
CA ILE A 149 12.96 13.72 0.82
C ILE A 149 13.31 14.29 2.18
N SER A 150 12.52 13.97 3.19
CA SER A 150 12.73 14.38 4.58
C SER A 150 12.97 13.17 5.47
N LEU A 151 13.91 13.27 6.39
CA LEU A 151 14.16 12.23 7.39
C LEU A 151 13.09 12.29 8.49
N VAL A 152 12.47 11.16 8.75
CA VAL A 152 11.61 10.93 9.93
C VAL A 152 12.47 10.34 11.03
N ARG A 153 12.36 10.87 12.25
CA ARG A 153 13.05 10.36 13.44
C ARG A 153 12.03 10.05 14.53
N PRO A 154 12.18 8.96 15.27
CA PRO A 154 11.30 8.64 16.37
C PRO A 154 11.47 9.71 17.48
N ALA A 155 10.36 10.14 18.03
CA ALA A 155 10.30 11.01 19.20
C ALA A 155 10.16 10.20 20.50
N ILE A 156 9.62 8.98 20.38
CA ILE A 156 9.43 8.02 21.49
C ILE A 156 9.84 6.62 21.02
N SER A 157 10.13 5.75 21.98
CA SER A 157 10.42 4.34 21.70
C SER A 157 9.17 3.59 21.25
N ALA A 158 9.33 2.64 20.33
CA ALA A 158 8.27 1.73 19.93
C ALA A 158 7.78 0.90 21.13
N PRO A 159 6.45 0.70 21.29
CA PRO A 159 5.90 -0.12 22.35
C PRO A 159 6.06 -1.62 22.05
N GLY A 160 6.32 -2.42 23.07
CA GLY A 160 6.34 -3.88 22.97
C GLY A 160 7.27 -4.39 21.87
N GLU A 161 6.72 -5.20 20.97
CA GLU A 161 7.44 -5.81 19.84
C GLU A 161 7.26 -5.04 18.53
N ALA A 162 6.62 -3.87 18.56
CA ALA A 162 6.35 -3.09 17.35
C ALA A 162 7.63 -2.69 16.62
N ARG A 163 7.63 -2.88 15.31
CA ARG A 163 8.76 -2.55 14.42
C ARG A 163 8.32 -1.57 13.33
N HIS A 164 9.28 -0.95 12.68
CA HIS A 164 8.96 -0.11 11.51
C HIS A 164 8.51 -0.99 10.35
N ASP A 165 7.55 -0.49 9.56
CA ASP A 165 6.95 -1.27 8.46
C ASP A 165 7.97 -1.83 7.44
N TRP A 166 9.14 -1.21 7.34
CA TRP A 166 10.20 -1.61 6.42
C TRP A 166 11.14 -2.69 6.97
N GLN A 167 11.09 -2.98 8.27
CA GLN A 167 11.92 -4.01 8.94
C GLN A 167 11.35 -5.42 8.78
#